data_7e0000bd411f0dc7e5853b2edff545a9
#
_entry.id   7e0000bd411f0dc7e5853b2edff545a9
#
_cell.length_a   1.000
_cell.length_b   1.000
_cell.length_c   1.000
_cell.angle_alpha   90.00
_cell.angle_beta   90.00
_cell.angle_gamma   90.00
#
_symmetry.space_group_name_H-M   'P 1'
#
loop_
_entity.id
_entity.type
_entity.pdbx_description
1 polymer ?
#
loop_
_entity_poly.entity_id
_entity_poly.type
_entity_poly.pdbx_seq_one_letter_code
_entity_poly.pdbx_strand_id
1 'polypeptide(L)'
;MLDTSMDECKGFGVSPPAVAAVGPLLHNTKSIHRSRTVVDEKTGEIQVFTLNPKRNEYVAESDPESARFNRYRLQGVARSVLSDTETPRGGQFRVLKCVRTRVADDVRVLMSEEHKRAHYANLMICGSVWTCPVCAAKISERRKREIEAAANVHVEGGGHMIMVTLTFSHSRFDKVADLLGTGQCFGLRGALQRFRNSRGYKAVTEQMGLLGLIRNLEVTWGSANGWHPHLHELWLIDKDLGPRTLARLKDRLFDAWLNACRLSGLPVPNRKRGVHIVKARSPAEYLQKWGREERWGLGSELAKSHTKTSSNPKGFTPFDLLRAIDEGSPKSELYASIFRDYAQAFFGARQCFWTKGLKAAFGIDDLSDEQLAERQDDDAIEVCSITADQWRLVLQQRTDVRATILRLAETGGSSAVELFIDSLRVPAVTVTPDVVDECPVLSQSDKDQLIISWAQSRPSLNLEPPPRPRPKAGQLSLFDSPPIA
;
A
#
# COMPACT_ATOMS: atom_id res chain seq x y z
N MET A 1 6.35 -64.66 38.44
CA MET A 1 5.71 -65.75 37.69
C MET A 1 4.86 -65.04 36.67
N LEU A 2 5.35 -64.92 35.48
CA LEU A 2 5.05 -65.72 34.30
C LEU A 2 3.62 -65.37 33.83
N ASP A 3 3.25 -65.08 32.66
CA ASP A 3 3.97 -65.14 31.35
C ASP A 3 2.96 -64.67 30.27
N THR A 4 3.47 -64.09 29.23
CA THR A 4 3.13 -64.26 27.83
C THR A 4 1.63 -64.26 27.44
N SER A 5 1.22 -63.77 26.33
CA SER A 5 1.78 -63.52 25.00
C SER A 5 0.65 -63.16 24.02
N MET A 6 1.00 -62.37 22.99
CA MET A 6 0.61 -62.52 21.56
C MET A 6 -0.88 -62.60 21.22
N ASP A 7 -1.38 -62.09 20.16
CA ASP A 7 -0.90 -61.54 18.87
C ASP A 7 -2.10 -61.06 18.05
N GLU A 8 -1.77 -60.18 17.12
CA GLU A 8 -2.25 -60.06 15.74
C GLU A 8 -3.51 -59.27 15.36
N CYS A 9 -3.21 -58.14 14.76
CA CYS A 9 -3.46 -57.79 13.36
C CYS A 9 -4.80 -57.20 12.93
N LYS A 10 -4.62 -56.04 12.32
CA LYS A 10 -5.20 -55.50 11.06
C LYS A 10 -6.39 -54.57 11.16
N GLY A 11 -6.11 -53.34 10.76
CA GLY A 11 -7.10 -52.35 10.36
C GLY A 11 -6.43 -51.02 10.05
N PHE A 12 -5.97 -50.81 8.83
CA PHE A 12 -5.52 -49.51 8.34
C PHE A 12 -6.69 -48.52 8.36
N GLY A 13 -6.68 -47.60 9.32
CA GLY A 13 -7.51 -46.42 9.33
C GLY A 13 -6.61 -45.20 9.37
N VAL A 14 -6.47 -44.48 8.26
CA VAL A 14 -5.74 -43.24 8.20
C VAL A 14 -6.52 -42.17 8.98
N SER A 15 -6.07 -41.85 10.16
CA SER A 15 -6.58 -40.72 10.94
C SER A 15 -6.00 -39.44 10.39
N PRO A 16 -6.77 -38.35 10.26
CA PRO A 16 -6.25 -37.06 9.85
C PRO A 16 -5.30 -36.52 10.93
N PRO A 17 -4.27 -35.72 10.55
CA PRO A 17 -3.27 -35.23 11.48
C PRO A 17 -3.90 -34.37 12.58
N ALA A 18 -3.48 -34.65 13.81
CA ALA A 18 -3.91 -33.93 14.99
C ALA A 18 -3.54 -32.45 14.92
N VAL A 19 -4.55 -31.60 14.89
CA VAL A 19 -4.42 -30.15 15.07
C VAL A 19 -4.13 -29.90 16.54
N ALA A 20 -2.91 -29.46 16.86
CA ALA A 20 -2.57 -29.03 18.21
C ALA A 20 -3.43 -27.81 18.60
N ALA A 21 -4.44 -28.05 19.41
CA ALA A 21 -5.27 -27.02 20.00
C ALA A 21 -4.49 -26.37 21.15
N VAL A 22 -4.06 -25.12 20.96
CA VAL A 22 -3.65 -24.28 22.08
C VAL A 22 -4.92 -23.92 22.86
N GLY A 23 -5.01 -24.45 24.09
CA GLY A 23 -6.15 -24.33 24.98
C GLY A 23 -6.46 -22.88 25.35
N PRO A 24 -7.70 -22.60 25.79
CA PRO A 24 -8.13 -21.25 26.10
C PRO A 24 -7.63 -20.81 27.47
N LEU A 25 -6.94 -19.69 27.54
CA LEU A 25 -6.81 -18.89 28.75
C LEU A 25 -8.16 -18.18 29.00
N LEU A 26 -8.82 -18.61 30.05
CA LEU A 26 -10.11 -18.10 30.53
C LEU A 26 -9.98 -16.66 31.09
N HIS A 27 -11.01 -15.90 30.79
CA HIS A 27 -11.53 -14.66 31.36
C HIS A 27 -11.15 -13.32 30.72
N ASN A 28 -11.89 -12.92 29.67
CA ASN A 28 -12.81 -11.78 29.77
C ASN A 28 -13.79 -11.78 28.59
N THR A 29 -15.07 -11.96 28.89
CA THR A 29 -16.18 -11.99 27.96
C THR A 29 -16.40 -10.63 27.32
N LYS A 30 -15.93 -10.43 26.07
CA LYS A 30 -16.52 -9.55 25.02
C LYS A 30 -15.63 -9.30 23.79
N SER A 31 -14.76 -10.22 23.41
CA SER A 31 -14.21 -10.20 22.06
C SER A 31 -14.11 -11.61 21.49
N ILE A 32 -15.17 -12.04 20.81
CA ILE A 32 -15.09 -13.22 19.96
C ILE A 32 -14.02 -12.93 18.92
N HIS A 33 -12.88 -13.62 18.99
CA HIS A 33 -11.86 -13.58 17.97
C HIS A 33 -12.47 -14.07 16.65
N ARG A 34 -12.78 -13.13 15.74
CA ARG A 34 -13.41 -13.42 14.46
C ARG A 34 -12.41 -13.90 13.40
N SER A 35 -11.16 -14.07 13.75
CA SER A 35 -10.12 -14.53 12.83
C SER A 35 -9.25 -15.60 13.50
N ARG A 36 -8.90 -16.63 12.72
CA ARG A 36 -7.99 -17.71 13.10
C ARG A 36 -6.84 -17.72 12.08
N THR A 37 -5.62 -17.74 12.57
CA THR A 37 -4.42 -17.90 11.74
C THR A 37 -3.99 -19.36 11.81
N VAL A 38 -3.79 -19.98 10.66
CA VAL A 38 -3.23 -21.33 10.52
C VAL A 38 -1.93 -21.19 9.76
N VAL A 39 -0.88 -21.78 10.31
CA VAL A 39 0.43 -21.87 9.64
C VAL A 39 0.53 -23.30 9.11
N ASP A 40 0.78 -23.45 7.82
CA ASP A 40 1.12 -24.75 7.23
C ASP A 40 2.54 -25.13 7.69
N GLU A 41 2.65 -26.18 8.48
CA GLU A 41 3.93 -26.62 9.06
C GLU A 41 4.93 -27.12 8.02
N LYS A 42 4.48 -27.48 6.81
CA LYS A 42 5.36 -28.00 5.75
C LYS A 42 5.87 -26.88 4.82
N THR A 43 5.04 -25.86 4.58
CA THR A 43 5.35 -24.78 3.63
C THR A 43 5.65 -23.46 4.33
N GLY A 44 5.39 -23.33 5.64
CA GLY A 44 5.48 -22.08 6.38
C GLY A 44 4.41 -21.05 5.99
N GLU A 45 3.48 -21.41 5.14
CA GLU A 45 2.44 -20.52 4.63
C GLU A 45 1.44 -20.17 5.71
N ILE A 46 1.21 -18.89 5.90
CA ILE A 46 0.28 -18.37 6.90
C ILE A 46 -1.06 -18.10 6.24
N GLN A 47 -2.08 -18.87 6.59
CA GLN A 47 -3.44 -18.63 6.17
C GLN A 47 -4.27 -18.03 7.31
N VAL A 48 -4.93 -16.92 7.05
CA VAL A 48 -5.83 -16.27 7.98
C VAL A 48 -7.27 -16.60 7.58
N PHE A 49 -8.03 -17.17 8.51
CA PHE A 49 -9.43 -17.50 8.34
C PHE A 49 -10.28 -16.52 9.15
N THR A 50 -11.31 -15.96 8.53
CA THR A 50 -12.29 -15.11 9.22
C THR A 50 -13.59 -15.86 9.41
N LEU A 51 -14.14 -15.82 10.63
CA LEU A 51 -15.42 -16.46 10.95
C LEU A 51 -16.56 -15.79 10.17
N ASN A 52 -17.24 -16.55 9.33
CA ASN A 52 -18.49 -16.13 8.71
C ASN A 52 -19.63 -16.32 9.73
N PRO A 53 -20.18 -15.23 10.32
CA PRO A 53 -21.16 -15.35 11.39
C PRO A 53 -22.53 -15.90 10.94
N LYS A 54 -22.81 -15.95 9.64
CA LYS A 54 -24.04 -16.50 9.09
C LYS A 54 -23.98 -18.02 8.93
N ARG A 55 -22.79 -18.55 8.66
CA ARG A 55 -22.57 -19.98 8.47
C ARG A 55 -21.83 -20.61 9.63
N ASN A 56 -21.36 -19.84 10.59
CA ASN A 56 -20.49 -20.28 11.68
C ASN A 56 -19.27 -21.08 11.20
N GLU A 57 -18.76 -20.72 10.02
CA GLU A 57 -17.61 -21.33 9.36
C GLU A 57 -16.47 -20.34 9.23
N TYR A 58 -15.24 -20.82 9.37
CA TYR A 58 -14.06 -20.03 9.08
C TYR A 58 -13.78 -20.09 7.57
N VAL A 59 -13.77 -18.92 6.93
CA VAL A 59 -13.44 -18.76 5.50
C VAL A 59 -12.04 -18.18 5.39
N ALA A 60 -11.20 -18.76 4.53
CA ALA A 60 -9.86 -18.26 4.29
C ALA A 60 -9.91 -16.78 3.83
N GLU A 61 -9.11 -15.93 4.47
CA GLU A 61 -8.93 -14.56 3.99
C GLU A 61 -8.13 -14.63 2.70
N SER A 62 -8.84 -14.29 1.64
CA SER A 62 -8.37 -14.04 0.27
C SER A 62 -7.19 -14.87 -0.24
N ASP A 63 -7.51 -15.79 -1.10
CA ASP A 63 -6.60 -16.31 -2.11
C ASP A 63 -5.87 -15.14 -2.83
N PRO A 64 -4.52 -15.20 -2.91
CA PRO A 64 -3.73 -14.22 -3.65
C PRO A 64 -4.18 -14.01 -5.10
N GLU A 65 -4.79 -15.02 -5.68
CA GLU A 65 -5.39 -14.99 -7.01
C GLU A 65 -6.61 -14.07 -7.06
N SER A 66 -7.54 -14.23 -6.15
CA SER A 66 -8.70 -13.34 -6.01
C SER A 66 -8.29 -11.89 -5.79
N ALA A 67 -7.20 -11.66 -5.04
CA ALA A 67 -6.64 -10.33 -4.84
C ALA A 67 -6.14 -9.71 -6.17
N ARG A 68 -5.50 -10.49 -7.04
CA ARG A 68 -5.06 -10.03 -8.37
C ARG A 68 -6.25 -9.65 -9.25
N PHE A 69 -7.25 -10.50 -9.35
CA PHE A 69 -8.47 -10.24 -10.13
C PHE A 69 -9.12 -8.93 -9.69
N ASN A 70 -9.28 -8.72 -8.39
CA ASN A 70 -9.87 -7.51 -7.85
C ASN A 70 -9.06 -6.26 -8.18
N ARG A 71 -7.72 -6.32 -8.13
CA ARG A 71 -6.88 -5.18 -8.54
C ARG A 71 -7.12 -4.74 -9.97
N TYR A 72 -7.21 -5.69 -10.90
CA TYR A 72 -7.48 -5.38 -12.31
C TYR A 72 -8.92 -4.89 -12.53
N ARG A 73 -9.90 -5.46 -11.82
CA ARG A 73 -11.30 -4.98 -11.86
C ARG A 73 -11.39 -3.54 -11.35
N LEU A 74 -10.86 -3.26 -10.16
CA LEU A 74 -10.86 -1.91 -9.59
C LEU A 74 -10.05 -0.91 -10.42
N GLN A 75 -8.99 -1.35 -11.11
CA GLN A 75 -8.30 -0.51 -12.09
C GLN A 75 -9.23 -0.14 -13.26
N GLY A 76 -10.06 -1.07 -13.71
CA GLY A 76 -11.10 -0.80 -14.71
C GLY A 76 -12.09 0.26 -14.24
N VAL A 77 -12.57 0.14 -13.00
CA VAL A 77 -13.48 1.15 -12.39
C VAL A 77 -12.78 2.50 -12.25
N ALA A 78 -11.53 2.52 -11.77
CA ALA A 78 -10.76 3.77 -11.64
C ALA A 78 -10.60 4.47 -13.00
N ARG A 79 -10.37 3.69 -14.07
CA ARG A 79 -10.31 4.22 -15.44
C ARG A 79 -11.64 4.80 -15.88
N SER A 80 -12.74 4.10 -15.69
CA SER A 80 -14.07 4.58 -16.02
C SER A 80 -14.42 5.87 -15.26
N VAL A 81 -14.13 5.92 -13.95
CA VAL A 81 -14.40 7.11 -13.13
C VAL A 81 -13.57 8.32 -13.54
N LEU A 82 -12.33 8.09 -14.01
CA LEU A 82 -11.39 9.17 -14.36
C LEU A 82 -11.29 9.46 -15.86
N SER A 83 -12.08 8.78 -16.74
CA SER A 83 -12.01 8.95 -18.20
C SER A 83 -12.17 10.40 -18.64
N ASP A 84 -13.13 11.09 -18.05
CA ASP A 84 -13.52 12.47 -18.38
C ASP A 84 -12.98 13.49 -17.37
N THR A 85 -11.99 13.07 -16.55
CA THR A 85 -11.41 13.91 -15.51
C THR A 85 -9.99 14.29 -15.90
N GLU A 86 -9.73 15.58 -16.02
CA GLU A 86 -8.38 16.09 -16.23
C GLU A 86 -7.59 16.12 -14.93
N THR A 87 -6.27 15.99 -15.04
CA THR A 87 -5.38 16.20 -13.89
C THR A 87 -5.29 17.69 -13.56
N PRO A 88 -4.89 18.09 -12.34
CA PRO A 88 -4.72 19.51 -11.98
C PRO A 88 -3.72 20.28 -12.85
N ARG A 89 -2.96 19.59 -13.71
CA ARG A 89 -1.98 20.18 -14.63
C ARG A 89 -2.40 20.09 -16.09
N GLY A 90 -3.64 19.69 -16.33
CA GLY A 90 -4.14 19.35 -17.65
C GLY A 90 -3.77 17.92 -18.06
N GLY A 91 -4.45 17.43 -19.08
CA GLY A 91 -4.27 16.07 -19.60
C GLY A 91 -4.88 14.98 -18.74
N GLN A 92 -4.76 13.76 -19.20
CA GLN A 92 -5.41 12.59 -18.62
C GLN A 92 -4.62 11.96 -17.47
N PHE A 93 -5.31 11.32 -16.53
CA PHE A 93 -4.67 10.49 -15.51
C PHE A 93 -3.97 9.29 -16.14
N ARG A 94 -2.71 9.06 -15.77
CA ARG A 94 -1.89 7.96 -16.33
C ARG A 94 -2.46 6.56 -16.10
N VAL A 95 -3.35 6.38 -15.10
CA VAL A 95 -4.04 5.10 -14.85
C VAL A 95 -4.87 4.64 -16.05
N LEU A 96 -5.33 5.55 -16.91
CA LEU A 96 -6.08 5.22 -18.13
C LEU A 96 -5.27 4.33 -19.09
N LYS A 97 -3.96 4.53 -19.15
CA LYS A 97 -3.02 3.82 -20.03
C LYS A 97 -2.26 2.69 -19.31
N CYS A 98 -2.37 2.60 -17.97
CA CYS A 98 -1.58 1.68 -17.16
C CYS A 98 -1.91 0.20 -17.44
N VAL A 99 -0.88 -0.61 -17.71
CA VAL A 99 -0.97 -2.03 -18.06
C VAL A 99 -1.91 -2.27 -19.26
N ARG A 100 -1.95 -1.33 -20.20
CA ARG A 100 -2.74 -1.39 -21.44
C ARG A 100 -1.93 -0.94 -22.65
N THR A 101 -1.30 0.21 -22.58
CA THR A 101 -0.51 0.76 -23.65
C THR A 101 0.82 0.02 -23.75
N ARG A 102 1.10 -0.52 -24.92
CA ARG A 102 2.38 -1.17 -25.23
C ARG A 102 3.49 -0.12 -25.32
N VAL A 103 4.67 -0.50 -24.88
CA VAL A 103 5.90 0.31 -24.98
C VAL A 103 6.97 -0.39 -25.81
N ALA A 104 6.61 -1.53 -26.44
CA ALA A 104 7.39 -2.29 -27.39
C ALA A 104 6.43 -3.02 -28.34
N ASP A 105 6.98 -3.74 -29.32
CA ASP A 105 6.19 -4.43 -30.36
C ASP A 105 5.27 -5.49 -29.76
N ASP A 106 5.75 -6.26 -28.79
CA ASP A 106 5.00 -7.32 -28.14
C ASP A 106 4.88 -7.08 -26.64
N VAL A 107 3.82 -7.63 -26.05
CA VAL A 107 3.63 -7.73 -24.61
C VAL A 107 4.24 -9.04 -24.13
N ARG A 108 5.17 -8.98 -23.19
CA ARG A 108 5.78 -10.18 -22.62
C ARG A 108 5.11 -10.55 -21.32
N VAL A 109 4.92 -11.84 -21.10
CA VAL A 109 4.52 -12.41 -19.81
C VAL A 109 5.75 -13.05 -19.21
N LEU A 110 6.19 -12.51 -18.09
CA LEU A 110 7.35 -12.99 -17.33
C LEU A 110 6.87 -13.66 -16.05
N MET A 111 7.63 -14.61 -15.53
CA MET A 111 7.38 -15.29 -14.26
C MET A 111 8.65 -15.32 -13.43
N SER A 112 8.57 -14.86 -12.19
CA SER A 112 9.64 -15.03 -11.21
C SER A 112 9.81 -16.51 -10.87
N GLU A 113 11.02 -17.01 -10.93
CA GLU A 113 11.33 -18.39 -10.56
C GLU A 113 11.23 -18.62 -9.05
N GLU A 114 11.63 -17.64 -8.26
CA GLU A 114 11.55 -17.69 -6.80
C GLU A 114 10.11 -17.64 -6.30
N HIS A 115 9.35 -16.66 -6.80
CA HIS A 115 8.00 -16.40 -6.27
C HIS A 115 6.90 -17.13 -7.02
N LYS A 116 7.21 -17.80 -8.17
CA LYS A 116 6.25 -18.45 -9.07
C LYS A 116 5.06 -17.53 -9.42
N ARG A 117 5.35 -16.24 -9.63
CA ARG A 117 4.35 -15.20 -9.94
C ARG A 117 4.59 -14.58 -11.30
N ALA A 118 3.55 -14.59 -12.13
CA ALA A 118 3.59 -13.98 -13.44
C ALA A 118 3.26 -12.49 -13.41
N HIS A 119 3.90 -11.73 -14.29
CA HIS A 119 3.67 -10.31 -14.49
C HIS A 119 3.90 -9.92 -15.95
N TYR A 120 3.35 -8.78 -16.34
CA TYR A 120 3.56 -8.23 -17.67
C TYR A 120 4.83 -7.39 -17.75
N ALA A 121 5.52 -7.48 -18.89
CA ALA A 121 6.54 -6.55 -19.34
C ALA A 121 6.11 -5.89 -20.66
N ASN A 122 6.83 -4.82 -21.04
CA ASN A 122 6.57 -4.05 -22.25
C ASN A 122 5.20 -3.32 -22.25
N LEU A 123 4.68 -3.03 -21.08
CA LEU A 123 3.47 -2.21 -20.90
C LEU A 123 3.78 -0.95 -20.11
N MET A 124 3.10 0.14 -20.45
CA MET A 124 3.17 1.38 -19.69
C MET A 124 2.70 1.17 -18.26
N ILE A 125 3.48 1.63 -17.31
CA ILE A 125 3.18 1.63 -15.88
C ILE A 125 2.94 3.07 -15.42
N CYS A 126 1.86 3.33 -14.67
CA CYS A 126 1.55 4.69 -14.22
C CYS A 126 2.28 5.13 -12.95
N GLY A 127 2.77 4.18 -12.14
CA GLY A 127 3.43 4.46 -10.86
C GLY A 127 2.56 5.14 -9.80
N SER A 128 1.24 5.22 -10.00
CA SER A 128 0.37 5.92 -9.06
C SER A 128 -0.06 5.01 -7.91
N VAL A 129 0.35 5.36 -6.69
CA VAL A 129 -0.16 4.73 -5.46
C VAL A 129 -1.57 5.19 -5.11
N TRP A 130 -2.02 6.33 -5.67
CA TRP A 130 -3.27 6.97 -5.30
C TRP A 130 -4.45 6.53 -6.16
N THR A 131 -4.24 6.34 -7.45
CA THR A 131 -5.33 6.12 -8.41
C THR A 131 -5.32 4.75 -9.08
N CYS A 132 -4.21 4.00 -8.99
CA CYS A 132 -4.08 2.71 -9.64
C CYS A 132 -3.92 1.56 -8.65
N PRO A 133 -4.94 0.70 -8.45
CA PRO A 133 -4.85 -0.43 -7.54
C PRO A 133 -3.72 -1.42 -7.86
N VAL A 134 -3.38 -1.57 -9.15
CA VAL A 134 -2.29 -2.47 -9.58
C VAL A 134 -0.92 -1.93 -9.18
N CYS A 135 -0.65 -0.63 -9.44
CA CYS A 135 0.62 -0.01 -9.06
C CYS A 135 0.73 0.17 -7.55
N ALA A 136 -0.36 0.58 -6.89
CA ALA A 136 -0.40 0.76 -5.44
C ALA A 136 0.02 -0.52 -4.70
N ALA A 137 -0.50 -1.68 -5.11
CA ALA A 137 -0.13 -2.96 -4.49
C ALA A 137 1.37 -3.28 -4.66
N LYS A 138 1.91 -3.11 -5.88
CA LYS A 138 3.33 -3.35 -6.16
C LYS A 138 4.26 -2.44 -5.35
N ILE A 139 3.94 -1.15 -5.35
CA ILE A 139 4.73 -0.13 -4.66
C ILE A 139 4.68 -0.36 -3.15
N SER A 140 3.49 -0.56 -2.59
CA SER A 140 3.31 -0.77 -1.15
C SER A 140 4.06 -1.99 -0.64
N GLU A 141 4.03 -3.11 -1.39
CA GLU A 141 4.77 -4.33 -1.02
C GLU A 141 6.29 -4.09 -0.99
N ARG A 142 6.82 -3.39 -2.00
CA ARG A 142 8.26 -3.07 -2.06
C ARG A 142 8.67 -2.07 -0.98
N ARG A 143 7.85 -1.02 -0.75
CA ARG A 143 8.09 -0.07 0.34
C ARG A 143 8.06 -0.75 1.72
N LYS A 144 7.17 -1.72 1.90
CA LYS A 144 7.12 -2.52 3.12
C LYS A 144 8.44 -3.26 3.35
N ARG A 145 8.98 -3.93 2.33
CA ARG A 145 10.27 -4.64 2.41
C ARG A 145 11.43 -3.68 2.72
N GLU A 146 11.47 -2.50 2.07
CA GLU A 146 12.46 -1.46 2.37
C GLU A 146 12.42 -1.04 3.85
N ILE A 147 11.23 -0.79 4.38
CA ILE A 147 11.04 -0.36 5.77
C ILE A 147 11.42 -1.47 6.74
N GLU A 148 11.05 -2.70 6.42
CA GLU A 148 11.37 -3.89 7.23
C GLU A 148 12.87 -4.09 7.32
N ALA A 149 13.57 -4.03 6.19
CA ALA A 149 15.03 -4.13 6.14
C ALA A 149 15.70 -3.05 6.98
N ALA A 150 15.32 -1.78 6.81
CA ALA A 150 15.88 -0.68 7.60
C ALA A 150 15.60 -0.81 9.09
N ALA A 151 14.37 -1.22 9.44
CA ALA A 151 13.96 -1.39 10.84
C ALA A 151 14.73 -2.53 11.53
N ASN A 152 14.97 -3.65 10.83
CA ASN A 152 15.76 -4.77 11.34
C ASN A 152 17.20 -4.35 11.60
N VAL A 153 17.86 -3.76 10.61
CA VAL A 153 19.27 -3.28 10.76
C VAL A 153 19.38 -2.27 11.90
N HIS A 154 18.41 -1.35 12.03
CA HIS A 154 18.43 -0.37 13.12
C HIS A 154 18.31 -1.00 14.50
N VAL A 155 17.41 -1.98 14.66
CA VAL A 155 17.19 -2.67 15.94
C VAL A 155 18.36 -3.60 16.28
N GLU A 156 18.91 -4.32 15.29
CA GLU A 156 20.09 -5.16 15.45
C GLU A 156 21.32 -4.33 15.87
N GLY A 157 21.40 -3.08 15.39
CA GLY A 157 22.40 -2.10 15.82
C GLY A 157 22.16 -1.49 17.22
N GLY A 158 21.15 -1.97 17.97
CA GLY A 158 20.82 -1.47 19.32
C GLY A 158 19.94 -0.22 19.32
N GLY A 159 19.43 0.22 18.18
CA GLY A 159 18.52 1.34 18.05
C GLY A 159 17.09 1.01 18.51
N HIS A 160 16.30 2.04 18.74
CA HIS A 160 14.92 1.94 19.17
C HIS A 160 13.97 2.61 18.17
N MET A 161 12.71 2.20 18.19
CA MET A 161 11.70 2.73 17.26
C MET A 161 10.47 3.22 18.02
N ILE A 162 9.92 4.33 17.54
CA ILE A 162 8.61 4.81 17.96
C ILE A 162 7.76 5.14 16.73
N MET A 163 6.48 4.83 16.82
CA MET A 163 5.49 5.26 15.85
C MET A 163 4.78 6.51 16.34
N VAL A 164 4.82 7.56 15.55
CA VAL A 164 4.12 8.83 15.80
C VAL A 164 3.01 8.98 14.79
N THR A 165 1.77 9.12 15.25
CA THR A 165 0.62 9.42 14.39
C THR A 165 0.22 10.88 14.62
N LEU A 166 0.09 11.64 13.53
CA LEU A 166 -0.36 13.03 13.53
C LEU A 166 -1.70 13.14 12.84
N THR A 167 -2.70 13.62 13.55
CA THR A 167 -4.05 13.85 13.01
C THR A 167 -4.56 15.25 13.41
N PHE A 168 -5.64 15.66 12.79
CA PHE A 168 -6.36 16.90 13.12
C PHE A 168 -7.86 16.66 13.00
N SER A 169 -8.66 17.56 13.54
CA SER A 169 -10.13 17.47 13.42
C SER A 169 -10.56 17.75 11.98
N HIS A 170 -11.64 17.14 11.55
CA HIS A 170 -12.22 17.34 10.24
C HIS A 170 -13.73 17.09 10.30
N SER A 171 -14.44 17.55 9.31
CA SER A 171 -15.88 17.39 9.15
C SER A 171 -16.24 16.90 7.75
N ARG A 172 -17.46 16.47 7.56
CA ARG A 172 -17.97 16.06 6.25
C ARG A 172 -18.03 17.18 5.20
N PHE A 173 -17.91 18.43 5.63
CA PHE A 173 -17.97 19.61 4.77
C PHE A 173 -16.59 20.07 4.31
N ASP A 174 -15.53 19.55 4.90
CA ASP A 174 -14.17 19.93 4.55
C ASP A 174 -13.76 19.28 3.22
N LYS A 175 -13.29 20.09 2.29
CA LYS A 175 -12.77 19.58 1.03
C LYS A 175 -11.38 18.97 1.23
N VAL A 176 -11.14 17.79 0.67
CA VAL A 176 -9.87 17.10 0.81
C VAL A 176 -8.67 17.92 0.30
N ALA A 177 -8.87 18.72 -0.75
CA ALA A 177 -7.84 19.61 -1.28
C ALA A 177 -7.41 20.68 -0.25
N ASP A 178 -8.37 21.25 0.49
CA ASP A 178 -8.11 22.26 1.52
C ASP A 178 -7.42 21.62 2.74
N LEU A 179 -7.84 20.41 3.13
CA LEU A 179 -7.21 19.65 4.21
C LEU A 179 -5.75 19.30 3.90
N LEU A 180 -5.44 18.93 2.66
CA LEU A 180 -4.05 18.68 2.23
C LEU A 180 -3.26 19.97 2.07
N GLY A 181 -3.92 21.03 1.61
CA GLY A 181 -3.36 22.35 1.36
C GLY A 181 -2.71 22.50 0.01
N THR A 182 -2.82 23.70 -0.53
CA THR A 182 -2.14 24.16 -1.74
C THR A 182 -0.88 24.95 -1.35
N GLY A 183 0.25 24.63 -1.97
CA GLY A 183 1.53 25.27 -1.64
C GLY A 183 2.10 24.83 -0.28
N GLN A 184 3.03 25.63 0.29
CA GLN A 184 3.76 25.28 1.52
C GLN A 184 3.17 25.91 2.80
N CYS A 185 2.14 26.74 2.69
CA CYS A 185 1.68 27.56 3.82
C CYS A 185 0.40 27.07 4.46
N PHE A 186 -0.43 26.31 3.76
CA PHE A 186 -1.77 25.93 4.21
C PHE A 186 -1.96 24.42 4.28
N GLY A 187 -3.02 24.00 5.00
CA GLY A 187 -3.39 22.61 5.15
C GLY A 187 -2.33 21.76 5.84
N LEU A 188 -2.40 20.44 5.64
CA LEU A 188 -1.49 19.45 6.23
C LEU A 188 -0.03 19.69 5.83
N ARG A 189 0.21 20.10 4.58
CA ARG A 189 1.57 20.39 4.09
C ARG A 189 2.20 21.57 4.85
N GLY A 190 1.46 22.67 5.00
CA GLY A 190 1.91 23.83 5.77
C GLY A 190 2.06 23.52 7.26
N ALA A 191 1.12 22.78 7.83
CA ALA A 191 1.19 22.35 9.22
C ALA A 191 2.43 21.50 9.50
N LEU A 192 2.72 20.53 8.63
CA LEU A 192 3.89 19.68 8.77
C LEU A 192 5.21 20.47 8.71
N GLN A 193 5.32 21.43 7.79
CA GLN A 193 6.49 22.28 7.68
C GLN A 193 6.70 23.15 8.94
N ARG A 194 5.62 23.81 9.42
CA ARG A 194 5.67 24.59 10.66
C ARG A 194 5.99 23.74 11.88
N PHE A 195 5.39 22.56 11.97
CA PHE A 195 5.63 21.61 13.05
C PHE A 195 7.12 21.25 13.15
N ARG A 196 7.73 20.84 12.03
CA ARG A 196 9.14 20.45 11.98
C ARG A 196 10.10 21.59 12.27
N ASN A 197 9.72 22.81 11.90
CA ASN A 197 10.52 24.00 12.16
C ASN A 197 10.33 24.57 13.57
N SER A 198 9.33 24.07 14.32
CA SER A 198 9.04 24.57 15.67
C SER A 198 10.14 24.20 16.68
N ARG A 199 10.36 25.09 17.66
CA ARG A 199 11.29 24.82 18.79
C ARG A 199 10.87 23.57 19.56
N GLY A 200 9.55 23.37 19.74
CA GLY A 200 9.00 22.21 20.45
C GLY A 200 9.38 20.89 19.78
N TYR A 201 9.20 20.79 18.48
CA TYR A 201 9.59 19.61 17.70
C TYR A 201 11.10 19.34 17.81
N LYS A 202 11.93 20.36 17.52
CA LYS A 202 13.40 20.23 17.55
C LYS A 202 13.91 19.77 18.91
N ALA A 203 13.43 20.39 19.98
CA ALA A 203 13.83 20.01 21.34
C ALA A 203 13.39 18.57 21.72
N VAL A 204 12.21 18.12 21.22
CA VAL A 204 11.75 16.75 21.47
C VAL A 204 12.58 15.75 20.67
N THR A 205 12.83 16.00 19.39
CA THR A 205 13.61 15.10 18.53
C THR A 205 15.07 14.98 19.02
N GLU A 206 15.68 16.07 19.47
CA GLU A 206 17.01 16.07 20.10
C GLU A 206 17.00 15.25 21.39
N GLN A 207 16.00 15.44 22.25
CA GLN A 207 15.87 14.69 23.49
C GLN A 207 15.67 13.19 23.25
N MET A 208 14.97 12.81 22.18
CA MET A 208 14.74 11.42 21.78
C MET A 208 15.95 10.79 21.08
N GLY A 209 16.91 11.60 20.60
CA GLY A 209 18.01 11.12 19.76
C GLY A 209 17.48 10.64 18.41
N LEU A 210 16.69 11.48 17.73
CA LEU A 210 16.13 11.13 16.43
C LEU A 210 17.23 11.08 15.37
N LEU A 211 17.48 9.89 14.82
CA LEU A 211 18.43 9.65 13.72
C LEU A 211 17.80 9.94 12.37
N GLY A 212 16.54 9.58 12.22
CA GLY A 212 15.77 9.80 11.00
C GLY A 212 14.35 9.26 11.14
N LEU A 213 13.52 9.53 10.14
CA LEU A 213 12.14 9.05 10.13
C LEU A 213 11.69 8.62 8.73
N ILE A 214 10.74 7.71 8.74
CA ILE A 214 9.98 7.30 7.56
C ILE A 214 8.54 7.73 7.80
N ARG A 215 7.96 8.50 6.88
CA ARG A 215 6.59 9.02 7.00
C ARG A 215 5.71 8.49 5.91
N ASN A 216 4.52 8.08 6.28
CA ASN A 216 3.46 7.69 5.37
C ASN A 216 2.26 8.65 5.49
N LEU A 217 1.75 9.09 4.33
CA LEU A 217 0.51 9.84 4.23
C LEU A 217 -0.62 8.88 3.92
N GLU A 218 -1.65 8.89 4.75
CA GLU A 218 -2.84 8.06 4.60
C GLU A 218 -4.11 8.91 4.57
N VAL A 219 -5.17 8.36 3.98
CA VAL A 219 -6.47 9.01 3.95
C VAL A 219 -7.58 7.98 3.96
N THR A 220 -8.62 8.26 4.72
CA THR A 220 -9.88 7.52 4.71
C THR A 220 -11.05 8.49 4.53
N TRP A 221 -12.18 7.98 4.08
CA TRP A 221 -13.41 8.74 3.93
C TRP A 221 -14.56 8.08 4.69
N GLY A 222 -15.38 8.86 5.34
CA GLY A 222 -16.57 8.40 6.04
C GLY A 222 -17.78 9.29 5.77
N SER A 223 -18.95 8.70 5.56
CA SER A 223 -20.18 9.46 5.26
C SER A 223 -20.57 10.46 6.36
N ALA A 224 -20.22 10.17 7.61
CA ALA A 224 -20.50 11.04 8.75
C ALA A 224 -19.44 12.15 8.92
N ASN A 225 -18.17 11.85 8.63
CA ASN A 225 -17.03 12.70 9.01
C ASN A 225 -16.23 13.25 7.83
N GLY A 226 -16.53 12.83 6.59
CA GLY A 226 -15.79 13.25 5.40
C GLY A 226 -14.38 12.61 5.31
N TRP A 227 -13.47 13.32 4.69
CA TRP A 227 -12.08 12.91 4.49
C TRP A 227 -11.24 13.06 5.75
N HIS A 228 -10.41 12.06 6.04
CA HIS A 228 -9.48 12.03 7.16
C HIS A 228 -8.05 11.73 6.69
N PRO A 229 -7.33 12.74 6.16
CA PRO A 229 -5.90 12.59 5.91
C PRO A 229 -5.13 12.64 7.23
N HIS A 230 -4.15 11.75 7.38
CA HIS A 230 -3.32 11.68 8.56
C HIS A 230 -1.92 11.15 8.22
N LEU A 231 -0.99 11.29 9.15
CA LEU A 231 0.41 10.90 8.96
C LEU A 231 0.79 9.85 9.98
N HIS A 232 1.42 8.79 9.50
CA HIS A 232 2.17 7.85 10.33
C HIS A 232 3.67 8.05 10.10
N GLU A 233 4.41 8.24 11.17
CA GLU A 233 5.85 8.40 11.11
C GLU A 233 6.52 7.32 11.96
N LEU A 234 7.42 6.54 11.38
CA LEU A 234 8.35 5.68 12.08
C LEU A 234 9.60 6.49 12.38
N TRP A 235 9.86 6.74 13.65
CA TRP A 235 11.03 7.44 14.12
C TRP A 235 12.08 6.45 14.59
N LEU A 236 13.26 6.49 14.00
CA LEU A 236 14.43 5.72 14.40
C LEU A 236 15.22 6.56 15.41
N ILE A 237 15.34 6.08 16.62
CA ILE A 237 15.93 6.81 17.74
C ILE A 237 17.05 5.99 18.39
N ASP A 238 18.03 6.66 18.98
CA ASP A 238 19.17 6.03 19.65
C ASP A 238 18.92 5.76 21.16
N LYS A 239 17.85 6.35 21.73
CA LYS A 239 17.59 6.29 23.17
C LYS A 239 16.42 5.38 23.50
N ASP A 240 16.61 4.54 24.52
CA ASP A 240 15.50 3.83 25.14
C ASP A 240 14.73 4.76 26.09
N LEU A 241 13.47 5.03 25.73
CA LEU A 241 12.63 5.98 26.46
C LEU A 241 11.56 5.25 27.26
N GLY A 242 11.54 5.52 28.56
CA GLY A 242 10.51 4.99 29.45
C GLY A 242 9.13 5.67 29.24
N PRO A 243 8.04 5.03 29.71
CA PRO A 243 6.67 5.49 29.49
C PRO A 243 6.39 6.93 29.96
N ARG A 244 6.93 7.31 31.12
CA ARG A 244 6.76 8.67 31.68
C ARG A 244 7.41 9.74 30.80
N THR A 245 8.59 9.45 30.28
CA THR A 245 9.31 10.34 29.34
C THR A 245 8.51 10.48 28.03
N LEU A 246 8.06 9.37 27.44
CA LEU A 246 7.25 9.38 26.22
C LEU A 246 5.96 10.18 26.40
N ALA A 247 5.26 10.06 27.53
CA ALA A 247 4.05 10.82 27.80
C ALA A 247 4.33 12.35 27.83
N ARG A 248 5.39 12.79 28.51
CA ARG A 248 5.80 14.19 28.55
C ARG A 248 6.21 14.73 27.19
N LEU A 249 6.93 13.94 26.39
CA LEU A 249 7.36 14.33 25.05
C LEU A 249 6.17 14.40 24.09
N LYS A 250 5.19 13.50 24.25
CA LYS A 250 3.93 13.55 23.51
C LYS A 250 3.18 14.85 23.74
N ASP A 251 3.07 15.32 24.99
CA ASP A 251 2.38 16.59 25.29
C ASP A 251 3.09 17.77 24.61
N ARG A 252 4.42 17.83 24.65
CA ARG A 252 5.19 18.87 23.96
C ARG A 252 5.04 18.81 22.43
N LEU A 253 5.01 17.61 21.84
CA LEU A 253 4.74 17.43 20.41
C LEU A 253 3.32 17.86 20.08
N PHE A 254 2.34 17.55 20.93
CA PHE A 254 0.97 17.97 20.71
C PHE A 254 0.85 19.49 20.68
N ASP A 255 1.45 20.21 21.61
CA ASP A 255 1.39 21.67 21.65
C ASP A 255 2.04 22.30 20.41
N ALA A 256 3.15 21.72 19.93
CA ALA A 256 3.79 22.11 18.67
C ALA A 256 2.90 21.84 17.44
N TRP A 257 2.25 20.66 17.42
CA TRP A 257 1.35 20.26 16.34
C TRP A 257 0.07 21.11 16.31
N LEU A 258 -0.54 21.36 17.48
CA LEU A 258 -1.69 22.23 17.63
C LEU A 258 -1.44 23.62 17.05
N ASN A 259 -0.29 24.22 17.42
CA ASN A 259 0.07 25.54 16.92
C ASN A 259 0.32 25.52 15.40
N ALA A 260 0.99 24.49 14.89
CA ALA A 260 1.23 24.31 13.47
C ALA A 260 -0.07 24.20 12.68
N CYS A 261 -1.03 23.40 13.15
CA CYS A 261 -2.35 23.27 12.54
C CYS A 261 -3.10 24.61 12.49
N ARG A 262 -3.15 25.33 13.61
CA ARG A 262 -3.81 26.64 13.69
C ARG A 262 -3.23 27.65 12.69
N LEU A 263 -1.90 27.75 12.63
CA LEU A 263 -1.21 28.68 11.72
C LEU A 263 -1.33 28.25 10.24
N SER A 264 -1.77 27.04 9.97
CA SER A 264 -1.96 26.52 8.61
C SER A 264 -3.42 26.42 8.20
N GLY A 265 -4.35 26.98 9.00
CA GLY A 265 -5.77 27.00 8.71
C GLY A 265 -6.46 25.62 8.86
N LEU A 266 -5.79 24.64 9.50
CA LEU A 266 -6.43 23.36 9.79
C LEU A 266 -7.30 23.45 11.05
N PRO A 267 -8.39 22.68 11.09
CA PRO A 267 -9.17 22.50 12.32
C PRO A 267 -8.31 21.99 13.48
N VAL A 268 -8.63 22.45 14.67
CA VAL A 268 -7.83 22.17 15.87
C VAL A 268 -7.79 20.67 16.18
N PRO A 269 -6.60 20.07 16.35
CA PRO A 269 -6.47 18.67 16.69
C PRO A 269 -7.00 18.37 18.11
N ASN A 270 -7.63 17.21 18.28
CA ASN A 270 -8.09 16.75 19.60
C ASN A 270 -6.90 16.33 20.46
N ARG A 271 -6.84 16.77 21.73
CA ARG A 271 -5.69 16.47 22.64
C ARG A 271 -5.46 14.97 22.85
N LYS A 272 -6.52 14.16 22.88
CA LYS A 272 -6.39 12.70 23.05
C LYS A 272 -5.90 11.98 21.79
N ARG A 273 -6.23 12.51 20.61
CA ARG A 273 -6.03 11.82 19.31
C ARG A 273 -5.07 12.55 18.37
N GLY A 274 -4.85 13.86 18.53
CA GLY A 274 -4.08 14.68 17.59
C GLY A 274 -2.63 14.25 17.44
N VAL A 275 -2.01 13.75 18.51
CA VAL A 275 -0.69 13.12 18.50
C VAL A 275 -0.77 11.81 19.29
N HIS A 276 -0.38 10.72 18.65
CA HIS A 276 -0.29 9.41 19.31
C HIS A 276 1.12 8.86 19.14
N ILE A 277 1.71 8.38 20.25
CA ILE A 277 3.06 7.81 20.25
C ILE A 277 2.99 6.39 20.81
N VAL A 278 3.55 5.43 20.07
CA VAL A 278 3.66 4.03 20.50
C VAL A 278 5.10 3.58 20.33
N LYS A 279 5.69 2.99 21.38
CA LYS A 279 6.98 2.31 21.27
C LYS A 279 6.75 1.00 20.52
N ALA A 280 7.43 0.82 19.40
CA ALA A 280 7.44 -0.44 18.67
C ALA A 280 8.46 -1.39 19.35
N ARG A 281 8.03 -2.58 19.72
CA ARG A 281 8.87 -3.58 20.37
C ARG A 281 9.69 -4.39 19.37
N SER A 282 9.17 -4.50 18.15
CA SER A 282 9.83 -5.18 17.05
C SER A 282 9.43 -4.56 15.71
N PRO A 283 10.24 -4.72 14.64
CA PRO A 283 9.87 -4.36 13.29
C PRO A 283 8.55 -5.00 12.84
N ALA A 284 8.34 -6.28 13.17
CA ALA A 284 7.13 -7.01 12.84
C ALA A 284 5.86 -6.40 13.50
N GLU A 285 5.95 -5.94 14.76
CA GLU A 285 4.83 -5.26 15.43
C GLU A 285 4.47 -3.94 14.74
N TYR A 286 5.46 -3.19 14.28
CA TYR A 286 5.26 -1.98 13.50
C TYR A 286 4.59 -2.29 12.17
N LEU A 287 5.11 -3.26 11.42
CA LEU A 287 4.57 -3.66 10.13
C LEU A 287 3.16 -4.26 10.23
N GLN A 288 2.86 -4.96 11.33
CA GLN A 288 1.49 -5.43 11.61
C GLN A 288 0.52 -4.28 11.85
N LYS A 289 0.92 -3.22 12.55
CA LYS A 289 0.09 -2.02 12.72
C LYS A 289 -0.04 -1.27 11.41
N TRP A 290 1.06 -1.12 10.70
CA TRP A 290 1.09 -0.49 9.38
C TRP A 290 0.24 -1.27 8.36
N GLY A 291 0.28 -2.60 8.36
CA GLY A 291 -0.58 -3.42 7.52
C GLY A 291 -2.03 -3.61 8.02
N ARG A 292 -2.35 -3.28 9.28
CA ARG A 292 -3.73 -3.35 9.81
C ARG A 292 -4.52 -2.07 9.63
N GLU A 293 -3.85 -0.93 9.67
CA GLU A 293 -4.44 0.38 9.36
C GLU A 293 -4.37 0.65 7.86
N GLU A 294 -3.33 0.16 7.18
CA GLU A 294 -3.18 0.15 5.73
C GLU A 294 -3.99 -0.99 5.10
N ARG A 295 -5.26 -0.76 4.98
CA ARG A 295 -6.10 -1.45 4.01
C ARG A 295 -5.77 -1.07 2.56
N TRP A 296 -4.61 -0.53 2.33
CA TRP A 296 -4.01 -0.28 1.03
C TRP A 296 -3.35 -1.53 0.45
N GLY A 297 -2.95 -2.48 1.28
CA GLY A 297 -2.58 -3.82 0.88
C GLY A 297 -3.85 -4.64 0.67
N LEU A 298 -4.20 -4.90 -0.55
CA LEU A 298 -5.36 -5.65 -1.03
C LEU A 298 -5.50 -7.09 -0.46
N GLY A 299 -4.69 -7.45 0.53
CA GLY A 299 -4.69 -8.80 1.11
C GLY A 299 -5.73 -9.07 2.19
N SER A 300 -6.27 -8.05 2.87
CA SER A 300 -7.19 -8.27 4.00
C SER A 300 -8.67 -8.01 3.69
N GLU A 301 -9.03 -7.66 2.47
CA GLU A 301 -10.32 -7.04 2.17
C GLU A 301 -11.32 -7.89 1.39
N LEU A 302 -10.93 -9.07 0.93
CA LEU A 302 -11.82 -9.93 0.13
C LEU A 302 -12.86 -10.69 0.92
N ALA A 303 -12.82 -10.66 2.25
CA ALA A 303 -13.70 -11.47 3.10
C ALA A 303 -14.97 -10.76 3.63
N LYS A 304 -15.28 -9.55 3.18
CA LYS A 304 -16.52 -8.88 3.63
C LYS A 304 -17.55 -8.81 2.52
N SER A 305 -18.19 -9.97 2.31
CA SER A 305 -19.45 -10.07 1.58
C SER A 305 -20.54 -9.15 2.15
N HIS A 306 -21.24 -8.55 1.29
CA HIS A 306 -22.51 -7.87 1.08
C HIS A 306 -23.55 -7.72 2.21
N THR A 307 -23.31 -8.07 3.47
CA THR A 307 -24.36 -8.00 4.48
C THR A 307 -23.87 -7.59 5.85
N LYS A 308 -23.45 -6.31 6.00
CA LYS A 308 -23.45 -5.69 7.31
C LYS A 308 -23.79 -4.21 7.22
N THR A 309 -25.03 -3.87 7.51
CA THR A 309 -25.40 -2.69 8.29
C THR A 309 -24.66 -2.78 9.63
N SER A 310 -23.40 -2.37 9.70
CA SER A 310 -22.71 -2.26 10.97
C SER A 310 -22.86 -0.84 11.45
N SER A 311 -23.37 -0.70 12.67
CA SER A 311 -23.58 0.54 13.41
C SER A 311 -22.30 1.34 13.73
N ASN A 312 -21.18 0.98 13.14
CA ASN A 312 -19.93 1.74 13.22
C ASN A 312 -19.10 1.50 11.93
N PRO A 313 -19.36 2.27 10.85
CA PRO A 313 -18.62 2.12 9.61
C PRO A 313 -17.19 2.62 9.85
N LYS A 314 -16.23 1.71 9.90
CA LYS A 314 -14.84 2.08 9.66
C LYS A 314 -14.80 2.79 8.31
N GLY A 315 -14.11 3.94 8.23
CA GLY A 315 -14.06 4.75 7.01
C GLY A 315 -13.61 3.92 5.79
N PHE A 316 -14.07 4.34 4.62
CA PHE A 316 -13.66 3.78 3.33
C PHE A 316 -12.24 4.23 3.01
N THR A 317 -11.40 3.32 2.51
CA THR A 317 -10.23 3.73 1.73
C THR A 317 -10.69 4.22 0.36
N PRO A 318 -9.87 4.97 -0.39
CA PRO A 318 -10.24 5.37 -1.75
C PRO A 318 -10.57 4.20 -2.67
N PHE A 319 -9.89 3.06 -2.50
CA PHE A 319 -10.19 1.88 -3.31
C PHE A 319 -11.45 1.12 -2.85
N ASP A 320 -11.91 1.32 -1.61
CA ASP A 320 -13.23 0.84 -1.18
C ASP A 320 -14.37 1.60 -1.86
N LEU A 321 -14.16 2.88 -2.21
CA LEU A 321 -15.13 3.62 -3.02
C LEU A 321 -15.27 2.99 -4.42
N LEU A 322 -14.13 2.65 -5.05
CA LEU A 322 -14.14 1.94 -6.34
C LEU A 322 -14.82 0.58 -6.25
N ARG A 323 -14.59 -0.15 -5.15
CA ARG A 323 -15.25 -1.44 -4.92
C ARG A 323 -16.75 -1.28 -4.78
N ALA A 324 -17.22 -0.31 -4.02
CA ALA A 324 -18.64 -0.04 -3.88
C ALA A 324 -19.30 0.33 -5.23
N ILE A 325 -18.59 1.02 -6.12
CA ILE A 325 -19.04 1.29 -7.50
C ILE A 325 -19.13 -0.01 -8.30
N ASP A 326 -18.07 -0.84 -8.27
CA ASP A 326 -18.00 -2.12 -8.99
C ASP A 326 -19.11 -3.11 -8.56
N GLU A 327 -19.49 -3.04 -7.29
CA GLU A 327 -20.57 -3.84 -6.69
C GLU A 327 -21.98 -3.29 -6.94
N GLY A 328 -22.10 -2.21 -7.70
CA GLY A 328 -23.39 -1.62 -8.06
C GLY A 328 -24.10 -0.91 -6.91
N SER A 329 -23.36 -0.29 -6.00
CA SER A 329 -23.94 0.49 -4.91
C SER A 329 -24.96 1.53 -5.42
N PRO A 330 -26.10 1.73 -4.76
CA PRO A 330 -27.03 2.84 -5.10
C PRO A 330 -26.38 4.22 -5.01
N LYS A 331 -25.19 4.34 -4.38
CA LYS A 331 -24.43 5.57 -4.22
C LYS A 331 -23.23 5.65 -5.18
N SER A 332 -23.19 4.86 -6.25
CA SER A 332 -22.05 4.78 -7.17
C SER A 332 -21.64 6.14 -7.72
N GLU A 333 -22.58 6.98 -8.14
CA GLU A 333 -22.29 8.34 -8.63
C GLU A 333 -21.66 9.24 -7.56
N LEU A 334 -22.16 9.15 -6.33
CA LEU A 334 -21.57 9.89 -5.20
C LEU A 334 -20.13 9.40 -4.95
N TYR A 335 -19.90 8.09 -4.94
CA TYR A 335 -18.57 7.52 -4.71
C TYR A 335 -17.61 7.85 -5.85
N ALA A 336 -18.10 7.89 -7.08
CA ALA A 336 -17.32 8.34 -8.24
C ALA A 336 -16.90 9.81 -8.11
N SER A 337 -17.82 10.71 -7.74
CA SER A 337 -17.51 12.11 -7.47
C SER A 337 -16.46 12.26 -6.36
N ILE A 338 -16.64 11.55 -5.23
CA ILE A 338 -15.69 11.56 -4.11
C ILE A 338 -14.32 11.06 -4.54
N PHE A 339 -14.27 10.02 -5.39
CA PHE A 339 -13.00 9.49 -5.90
C PHE A 339 -12.31 10.47 -6.89
N ARG A 340 -13.05 11.21 -7.72
CA ARG A 340 -12.50 12.27 -8.59
C ARG A 340 -11.85 13.39 -7.77
N ASP A 341 -12.56 13.89 -6.75
CA ASP A 341 -12.03 14.94 -5.85
C ASP A 341 -10.74 14.47 -5.16
N TYR A 342 -10.74 13.24 -4.69
CA TYR A 342 -9.57 12.61 -4.11
C TYR A 342 -8.42 12.50 -5.12
N ALA A 343 -8.67 11.98 -6.32
CA ALA A 343 -7.65 11.78 -7.34
C ALA A 343 -6.96 13.10 -7.71
N GLN A 344 -7.74 14.18 -7.82
CA GLN A 344 -7.21 15.53 -8.07
C GLN A 344 -6.40 16.06 -6.90
N ALA A 345 -6.89 15.94 -5.68
CA ALA A 345 -6.22 16.47 -4.48
C ALA A 345 -4.88 15.76 -4.18
N PHE A 346 -4.82 14.44 -4.43
CA PHE A 346 -3.62 13.64 -4.21
C PHE A 346 -2.69 13.56 -5.43
N PHE A 347 -3.02 14.24 -6.52
CA PHE A 347 -2.17 14.26 -7.72
C PHE A 347 -0.78 14.83 -7.39
N GLY A 348 0.26 14.03 -7.64
CA GLY A 348 1.64 14.38 -7.32
C GLY A 348 1.99 14.38 -5.83
N ALA A 349 1.07 13.98 -4.94
CA ALA A 349 1.39 13.82 -3.53
C ALA A 349 2.29 12.58 -3.33
N ARG A 350 3.31 12.72 -2.47
CA ARG A 350 4.18 11.62 -2.07
C ARG A 350 3.53 10.86 -0.91
N GLN A 351 3.32 9.56 -1.06
CA GLN A 351 2.80 8.72 0.01
C GLN A 351 3.88 8.43 1.05
N CYS A 352 4.99 7.84 0.64
CA CYS A 352 6.08 7.47 1.52
C CYS A 352 7.26 8.46 1.39
N PHE A 353 7.76 8.95 2.51
CA PHE A 353 8.89 9.87 2.59
C PHE A 353 9.92 9.33 3.58
N TRP A 354 11.18 9.40 3.21
CA TRP A 354 12.31 9.07 4.04
C TRP A 354 13.15 10.32 4.32
N THR A 355 13.70 10.44 5.52
CA THR A 355 14.72 11.45 5.80
C THR A 355 15.85 11.32 4.79
N LYS A 356 16.33 12.44 4.24
CA LYS A 356 17.39 12.45 3.24
C LYS A 356 18.63 11.70 3.75
N GLY A 357 19.17 10.81 2.94
CA GLY A 357 20.30 9.97 3.24
C GLY A 357 20.01 8.73 4.09
N LEU A 358 18.79 8.61 4.66
CA LEU A 358 18.44 7.49 5.52
C LEU A 358 18.44 6.15 4.78
N LYS A 359 17.93 6.11 3.55
CA LYS A 359 17.97 4.89 2.72
C LYS A 359 19.41 4.44 2.45
N ALA A 360 20.29 5.37 2.07
CA ALA A 360 21.69 5.07 1.82
C ALA A 360 22.40 4.54 3.08
N ALA A 361 22.05 5.05 4.28
CA ALA A 361 22.60 4.58 5.55
C ALA A 361 22.24 3.11 5.83
N PHE A 362 21.16 2.61 5.24
CA PHE A 362 20.72 1.20 5.36
C PHE A 362 21.00 0.38 4.09
N GLY A 363 21.79 0.90 3.13
CA GLY A 363 22.08 0.20 1.88
C GLY A 363 20.86 0.00 0.97
N ILE A 364 19.85 0.85 1.09
CA ILE A 364 18.61 0.77 0.31
C ILE A 364 18.65 1.77 -0.85
N ASP A 365 18.35 1.30 -2.05
CA ASP A 365 18.25 2.13 -3.25
C ASP A 365 17.15 3.20 -3.11
N ASP A 366 17.44 4.43 -3.55
CA ASP A 366 16.43 5.51 -3.54
C ASP A 366 15.64 5.52 -4.85
N LEU A 367 14.79 4.51 -5.03
CA LEU A 367 13.93 4.35 -6.20
C LEU A 367 12.64 5.14 -6.05
N SER A 368 12.18 5.75 -7.16
CA SER A 368 10.86 6.39 -7.24
C SER A 368 9.74 5.34 -7.23
N ASP A 369 8.49 5.78 -7.01
CA ASP A 369 7.33 4.88 -7.05
C ASP A 369 7.14 4.28 -8.44
N GLU A 370 7.47 5.01 -9.51
CA GLU A 370 7.44 4.52 -10.89
C GLU A 370 8.49 3.44 -11.12
N GLN A 371 9.74 3.69 -10.72
CA GLN A 371 10.81 2.71 -10.81
C GLN A 371 10.49 1.45 -10.01
N LEU A 372 9.91 1.60 -8.81
CA LEU A 372 9.44 0.46 -8.04
C LEU A 372 8.30 -0.30 -8.74
N ALA A 373 7.36 0.39 -9.35
CA ALA A 373 6.25 -0.25 -10.05
C ALA A 373 6.70 -0.95 -11.35
N GLU A 374 7.73 -0.41 -12.03
CA GLU A 374 8.29 -0.95 -13.27
C GLU A 374 9.30 -2.07 -13.04
N ARG A 375 10.02 -2.05 -11.89
CA ARG A 375 11.06 -3.05 -11.60
C ARG A 375 10.48 -4.46 -11.76
N GLN A 376 11.19 -5.28 -12.52
CA GLN A 376 10.96 -6.71 -12.66
C GLN A 376 11.78 -7.45 -11.61
N ASP A 377 11.42 -8.69 -11.33
CA ASP A 377 12.23 -9.55 -10.49
C ASP A 377 13.45 -10.00 -11.31
N ASP A 378 14.63 -10.00 -10.71
CA ASP A 378 15.90 -10.26 -11.42
C ASP A 378 15.98 -11.71 -11.93
N ASP A 379 15.18 -12.62 -11.35
CA ASP A 379 15.03 -14.03 -11.70
C ASP A 379 13.88 -14.29 -12.69
N ALA A 380 13.27 -13.25 -13.27
CA ALA A 380 12.10 -13.43 -14.12
C ALA A 380 12.46 -13.99 -15.49
N ILE A 381 11.85 -15.13 -15.83
CA ILE A 381 11.94 -15.78 -17.13
C ILE A 381 10.71 -15.47 -17.99
N GLU A 382 10.90 -15.46 -19.32
CA GLU A 382 9.77 -15.27 -20.24
C GLU A 382 8.97 -16.56 -20.37
N VAL A 383 7.65 -16.44 -20.14
CA VAL A 383 6.70 -17.54 -20.35
C VAL A 383 6.18 -17.52 -21.78
N CYS A 384 5.75 -16.36 -22.26
CA CYS A 384 5.27 -16.18 -23.63
C CYS A 384 5.30 -14.70 -24.05
N SER A 385 5.20 -14.48 -25.37
CA SER A 385 5.01 -13.18 -25.99
C SER A 385 3.62 -13.09 -26.60
N ILE A 386 2.95 -11.94 -26.43
CA ILE A 386 1.61 -11.65 -26.94
C ILE A 386 1.75 -10.54 -27.98
N THR A 387 1.40 -10.87 -29.23
CA THR A 387 1.50 -9.93 -30.37
C THR A 387 0.55 -8.74 -30.19
N ALA A 388 0.78 -7.69 -30.98
CA ALA A 388 -0.08 -6.49 -31.00
C ALA A 388 -1.55 -6.82 -31.22
N ASP A 389 -1.84 -7.71 -32.17
CA ASP A 389 -3.21 -8.08 -32.51
C ASP A 389 -3.87 -8.91 -31.43
N GLN A 390 -3.15 -9.86 -30.86
CA GLN A 390 -3.63 -10.62 -29.70
C GLN A 390 -3.88 -9.70 -28.50
N TRP A 391 -2.98 -8.74 -28.25
CA TRP A 391 -3.18 -7.77 -27.17
C TRP A 391 -4.40 -6.89 -27.38
N ARG A 392 -4.68 -6.49 -28.63
CA ARG A 392 -5.90 -5.75 -28.96
C ARG A 392 -7.15 -6.55 -28.63
N LEU A 393 -7.18 -7.86 -28.92
CA LEU A 393 -8.28 -8.76 -28.52
C LEU A 393 -8.44 -8.83 -27.00
N VAL A 394 -7.33 -8.94 -26.25
CA VAL A 394 -7.34 -8.93 -24.79
C VAL A 394 -7.94 -7.65 -24.22
N LEU A 395 -7.62 -6.49 -24.84
CA LEU A 395 -8.11 -5.19 -24.38
C LEU A 395 -9.60 -4.93 -24.67
N GLN A 396 -10.18 -5.63 -25.63
CA GLN A 396 -11.62 -5.60 -25.95
C GLN A 396 -12.45 -6.38 -24.91
N GLN A 397 -11.79 -7.25 -24.14
CA GLN A 397 -12.45 -8.04 -23.11
C GLN A 397 -12.57 -7.28 -21.78
N ARG A 398 -13.25 -7.90 -20.82
CA ARG A 398 -13.32 -7.41 -19.45
C ARG A 398 -11.92 -7.23 -18.85
N THR A 399 -11.77 -6.32 -17.92
CA THR A 399 -10.47 -5.97 -17.31
C THR A 399 -9.82 -7.14 -16.54
N ASP A 400 -10.60 -8.07 -16.04
CA ASP A 400 -10.15 -9.26 -15.33
C ASP A 400 -9.48 -10.31 -16.23
N VAL A 401 -9.71 -10.29 -17.57
CA VAL A 401 -9.02 -11.16 -18.54
C VAL A 401 -7.51 -11.07 -18.45
N ARG A 402 -6.97 -9.88 -18.19
CA ARG A 402 -5.54 -9.69 -17.98
C ARG A 402 -5.03 -10.45 -16.73
N ALA A 403 -5.81 -10.53 -15.67
CA ALA A 403 -5.47 -11.34 -14.49
C ALA A 403 -5.54 -12.84 -14.81
N THR A 404 -6.52 -13.27 -15.63
CA THR A 404 -6.66 -14.65 -16.10
C THR A 404 -5.42 -15.09 -16.88
N ILE A 405 -4.91 -14.28 -17.80
CA ILE A 405 -3.67 -14.59 -18.55
C ILE A 405 -2.49 -14.84 -17.61
N LEU A 406 -2.28 -13.97 -16.63
CA LEU A 406 -1.20 -14.16 -15.67
C LEU A 406 -1.37 -15.45 -14.84
N ARG A 407 -2.61 -15.77 -14.46
CA ARG A 407 -2.90 -17.04 -13.77
C ARG A 407 -2.59 -18.25 -14.65
N LEU A 408 -3.03 -18.24 -15.90
CA LEU A 408 -2.78 -19.31 -16.86
C LEU A 408 -1.28 -19.50 -17.11
N ALA A 409 -0.52 -18.41 -17.18
CA ALA A 409 0.93 -18.46 -17.27
C ALA A 409 1.57 -19.18 -16.05
N GLU A 410 1.04 -18.93 -14.85
CA GLU A 410 1.52 -19.57 -13.60
C GLU A 410 1.18 -21.07 -13.52
N THR A 411 0.01 -21.46 -14.03
CA THR A 411 -0.53 -22.83 -13.84
C THR A 411 -0.35 -23.75 -15.04
N GLY A 412 -0.31 -23.23 -16.25
CA GLY A 412 -0.27 -24.00 -17.49
C GLY A 412 0.74 -23.50 -18.53
N GLY A 413 1.57 -22.51 -18.19
CA GLY A 413 2.62 -22.00 -19.06
C GLY A 413 2.12 -21.34 -20.34
N SER A 414 2.99 -21.26 -21.37
CA SER A 414 2.70 -20.62 -22.65
C SER A 414 1.50 -21.21 -23.37
N SER A 415 1.42 -22.54 -23.42
CA SER A 415 0.34 -23.25 -24.14
C SER A 415 -1.05 -22.90 -23.60
N ALA A 416 -1.20 -22.77 -22.29
CA ALA A 416 -2.48 -22.40 -21.69
C ALA A 416 -2.87 -20.94 -22.00
N VAL A 417 -1.88 -20.05 -22.07
CA VAL A 417 -2.08 -18.64 -22.45
C VAL A 417 -2.49 -18.54 -23.93
N GLU A 418 -1.79 -19.24 -24.82
CA GLU A 418 -2.06 -19.25 -26.25
C GLU A 418 -3.47 -19.78 -26.56
N LEU A 419 -3.82 -20.93 -26.01
CA LEU A 419 -5.15 -21.52 -26.16
C LEU A 419 -6.26 -20.57 -25.65
N PHE A 420 -6.01 -19.91 -24.54
CA PHE A 420 -6.96 -18.94 -24.00
C PHE A 420 -7.11 -17.72 -24.92
N ILE A 421 -6.01 -17.13 -25.40
CA ILE A 421 -6.06 -15.97 -26.30
C ILE A 421 -6.75 -16.33 -27.61
N ASP A 422 -6.49 -17.53 -28.15
CA ASP A 422 -7.17 -17.99 -29.37
C ASP A 422 -8.67 -18.18 -29.14
N SER A 423 -9.09 -18.59 -27.94
CA SER A 423 -10.51 -18.66 -27.59
C SER A 423 -11.21 -17.31 -27.53
N LEU A 424 -10.47 -16.21 -27.41
CA LEU A 424 -11.02 -14.84 -27.43
C LEU A 424 -11.38 -14.38 -28.85
N ARG A 425 -10.97 -15.11 -29.88
CA ARG A 425 -11.37 -14.89 -31.27
C ARG A 425 -12.82 -15.36 -31.49
N VAL A 426 -13.78 -14.61 -30.94
CA VAL A 426 -15.21 -14.88 -31.21
C VAL A 426 -15.54 -14.41 -32.64
N PRO A 427 -16.30 -15.19 -33.45
CA PRO A 427 -16.77 -14.69 -34.74
C PRO A 427 -17.58 -13.43 -34.54
N ALA A 428 -17.33 -12.44 -35.41
CA ALA A 428 -17.89 -11.09 -35.34
C ALA A 428 -19.42 -11.09 -35.21
N VAL A 429 -19.88 -10.90 -33.97
CA VAL A 429 -21.17 -10.23 -33.79
C VAL A 429 -20.85 -8.75 -33.97
N THR A 430 -21.47 -8.13 -34.94
CA THR A 430 -21.33 -6.71 -35.29
C THR A 430 -21.63 -5.85 -34.08
N VAL A 431 -20.58 -5.51 -33.33
CA VAL A 431 -20.62 -4.42 -32.36
C VAL A 431 -20.11 -3.20 -33.12
N THR A 432 -20.94 -2.17 -33.22
CA THR A 432 -20.54 -0.85 -33.71
C THR A 432 -19.20 -0.46 -33.04
N PRO A 433 -18.24 0.07 -33.79
CA PRO A 433 -16.95 0.43 -33.25
C PRO A 433 -17.11 1.68 -32.37
N ASP A 434 -17.37 1.47 -31.09
CA ASP A 434 -16.98 2.47 -30.12
C ASP A 434 -15.45 2.55 -30.16
N VAL A 435 -14.97 3.75 -30.35
CA VAL A 435 -13.59 4.15 -30.59
C VAL A 435 -12.62 3.23 -29.84
N VAL A 436 -12.06 2.26 -30.56
CA VAL A 436 -10.94 1.48 -30.08
C VAL A 436 -9.77 2.44 -30.09
N ASP A 437 -9.39 2.94 -28.93
CA ASP A 437 -8.12 3.64 -28.75
C ASP A 437 -7.03 2.77 -29.39
N GLU A 438 -6.54 3.19 -30.55
CA GLU A 438 -5.31 2.63 -31.09
C GLU A 438 -4.25 2.79 -30.01
N CYS A 439 -3.82 1.67 -29.44
CA CYS A 439 -2.76 1.70 -28.43
C CYS A 439 -1.45 2.04 -29.16
N PRO A 440 -0.99 3.29 -29.13
CA PRO A 440 0.24 3.66 -29.80
C PRO A 440 1.42 2.95 -29.12
N VAL A 441 2.35 2.45 -29.91
CA VAL A 441 3.67 2.07 -29.40
C VAL A 441 4.40 3.36 -29.08
N LEU A 442 4.68 3.59 -27.81
CA LEU A 442 5.46 4.75 -27.41
C LEU A 442 6.93 4.51 -27.80
N SER A 443 7.50 5.41 -28.59
CA SER A 443 8.94 5.40 -28.86
C SER A 443 9.74 5.64 -27.57
N GLN A 444 11.03 5.29 -27.56
CA GLN A 444 11.88 5.58 -26.41
C GLN A 444 11.93 7.07 -26.12
N SER A 445 11.94 7.91 -27.18
CA SER A 445 11.85 9.36 -27.05
C SER A 445 10.56 9.83 -26.37
N ASP A 446 9.41 9.21 -26.70
CA ASP A 446 8.13 9.56 -26.06
C ASP A 446 8.11 9.13 -24.58
N LYS A 447 8.73 7.99 -24.26
CA LYS A 447 8.94 7.54 -22.86
C LYS A 447 9.77 8.54 -22.08
N ASP A 448 10.91 8.95 -22.64
CA ASP A 448 11.83 9.89 -22.03
C ASP A 448 11.16 11.27 -21.86
N GLN A 449 10.43 11.74 -22.87
CA GLN A 449 9.64 12.97 -22.78
C GLN A 449 8.53 12.88 -21.72
N LEU A 450 7.82 11.75 -21.62
CA LEU A 450 6.82 11.53 -20.59
C LEU A 450 7.45 11.52 -19.20
N ILE A 451 8.61 10.91 -19.03
CA ILE A 451 9.37 10.89 -17.78
C ILE A 451 9.87 12.30 -17.44
N ILE A 452 10.45 13.02 -18.41
CA ILE A 452 10.96 14.38 -18.25
C ILE A 452 9.81 15.35 -17.93
N SER A 453 8.73 15.32 -18.69
CA SER A 453 7.56 16.18 -18.45
C SER A 453 6.92 15.90 -17.09
N TRP A 454 6.90 14.63 -16.67
CA TRP A 454 6.40 14.24 -15.37
C TRP A 454 7.37 14.64 -14.23
N ALA A 455 8.69 14.50 -14.44
CA ALA A 455 9.69 14.97 -13.47
C ALA A 455 9.67 16.50 -13.32
N GLN A 456 9.54 17.24 -14.43
CA GLN A 456 9.40 18.70 -14.46
C GLN A 456 8.07 19.17 -13.89
N SER A 457 7.00 18.38 -14.02
CA SER A 457 5.68 18.70 -13.52
C SER A 457 5.52 18.41 -12.01
N ARG A 458 6.51 17.82 -11.34
CA ARG A 458 6.50 17.76 -9.87
C ARG A 458 6.77 19.16 -9.32
N PRO A 459 5.92 19.71 -8.44
CA PRO A 459 6.40 20.77 -7.60
C PRO A 459 7.57 20.15 -6.85
N SER A 460 8.75 20.68 -7.07
CA SER A 460 9.85 20.45 -6.16
C SER A 460 9.32 20.83 -4.79
N LEU A 461 8.90 19.85 -4.00
CA LEU A 461 8.89 19.98 -2.58
C LEU A 461 10.39 20.09 -2.21
N ASN A 462 10.99 21.21 -2.58
CA ASN A 462 12.19 21.71 -1.97
C ASN A 462 11.82 22.01 -0.51
N LEU A 463 11.64 20.92 0.24
CA LEU A 463 11.97 20.94 1.64
C LEU A 463 13.50 21.02 1.63
N GLU A 464 14.05 22.22 1.44
CA GLU A 464 15.41 22.45 1.88
C GLU A 464 15.46 21.97 3.32
N PRO A 465 16.29 20.97 3.64
CA PRO A 465 16.47 20.60 5.01
C PRO A 465 16.93 21.87 5.74
N PRO A 466 16.45 22.13 6.95
CA PRO A 466 16.97 23.23 7.75
C PRO A 466 18.50 23.12 7.76
N PRO A 467 19.23 24.24 7.65
CA PRO A 467 20.69 24.22 7.64
C PRO A 467 21.16 23.38 8.82
N ARG A 468 22.05 22.42 8.55
CA ARG A 468 22.58 21.52 9.56
C ARG A 468 23.11 22.36 10.71
N PRO A 469 22.77 22.10 11.96
CA PRO A 469 23.51 22.66 13.07
C PRO A 469 24.97 22.25 12.88
N ARG A 470 25.90 23.20 12.89
CA ARG A 470 27.33 22.90 12.84
C ARG A 470 27.63 21.93 13.98
N PRO A 471 28.31 20.80 13.71
CA PRO A 471 28.69 19.88 14.78
C PRO A 471 29.50 20.63 15.81
N LYS A 472 29.12 20.56 17.06
CA LYS A 472 29.96 21.01 18.16
C LYS A 472 31.19 20.11 18.15
N ALA A 473 32.39 20.71 18.22
CA ALA A 473 33.65 19.96 18.27
C ALA A 473 33.54 18.83 19.31
N GLY A 474 33.68 17.57 18.85
CA GLY A 474 33.62 16.38 19.70
C GLY A 474 32.45 15.40 19.43
N GLN A 475 31.51 15.72 18.52
CA GLN A 475 30.49 14.77 18.12
C GLN A 475 30.86 14.10 16.79
N LEU A 476 31.26 12.81 16.87
CA LEU A 476 31.41 11.96 15.68
C LEU A 476 30.04 11.82 14.99
N SER A 477 29.98 12.17 13.72
CA SER A 477 28.81 11.95 12.87
C SER A 477 28.74 10.46 12.54
N LEU A 478 27.54 9.89 12.48
CA LEU A 478 27.29 8.51 12.03
C LEU A 478 27.83 8.24 10.60
N PHE A 479 28.26 9.27 9.90
CA PHE A 479 28.77 9.24 8.54
C PHE A 479 30.33 9.25 8.46
N ASP A 480 31.01 9.32 9.60
CA ASP A 480 32.49 9.40 9.66
C ASP A 480 33.15 8.07 9.98
N SER A 481 32.39 6.97 10.07
CA SER A 481 32.94 5.63 10.22
C SER A 481 33.33 5.07 8.85
N PRO A 482 34.56 4.54 8.68
CA PRO A 482 34.93 3.88 7.44
C PRO A 482 34.08 2.61 7.25
N PRO A 483 33.86 2.18 5.99
CA PRO A 483 33.12 0.95 5.72
C PRO A 483 33.80 -0.22 6.40
N ILE A 484 33.05 -0.99 7.13
CA ILE A 484 33.48 -2.25 7.73
C ILE A 484 33.74 -3.20 6.54
N ALA A 485 34.97 -3.71 6.48
CA ALA A 485 35.46 -4.64 5.47
C ALA A 485 34.76 -6.00 5.54
#